data_ee58efd482b2173f998a2aa0a56d6ad1
#
_entry.id   ee58efd482b2173f998a2aa0a56d6ad1
#
_cell.length_a   1.000
_cell.length_b   1.000
_cell.length_c   1.000
_cell.angle_alpha   90.00
_cell.angle_beta   90.00
_cell.angle_gamma   90.00
#
_symmetry.space_group_name_H-M   'P 1'
#
loop_
_entity.id
_entity.type
_entity.pdbx_description
1 polymer ?
#
loop_
_entity_poly.entity_id
_entity_poly.type
_entity_poly.pdbx_seq_one_letter_code
_entity_poly.pdbx_strand_id
1 'polypeptide(L)'
;MTAATTTDNNNDRAEVEEKVRLLVAEAVGRPADAVALDASLVEELGADSLSLLDLVFMLERAFAIQITRGEIEQTARGDMSDEEFAPGGTISETGLSRLRALMPEAAARIRPGLRAGQILTLFSARTFASIVLAKRGPLPSSPQSA
;
A
#
# COMPACT_ATOMS: atom_id res chain seq x y z
N MET A 1 29.33 -11.36 -4.62
CA MET A 1 28.09 -11.88 -5.19
C MET A 1 26.93 -11.64 -4.25
N THR A 2 27.14 -11.83 -2.98
CA THR A 2 26.09 -11.61 -2.00
C THR A 2 25.60 -10.16 -2.02
N ALA A 3 26.52 -9.24 -2.16
CA ALA A 3 26.18 -7.82 -2.22
C ALA A 3 25.29 -7.52 -3.42
N ALA A 4 25.53 -8.21 -4.55
CA ALA A 4 24.72 -8.00 -5.74
C ALA A 4 23.28 -8.44 -5.51
N THR A 5 23.09 -9.54 -4.79
CA THR A 5 21.74 -10.01 -4.49
C THR A 5 20.98 -9.01 -3.64
N THR A 6 21.63 -8.47 -2.62
CA THR A 6 21.01 -7.48 -1.75
C THR A 6 20.67 -6.22 -2.54
N THR A 7 21.58 -5.80 -3.41
CA THR A 7 21.36 -4.63 -4.26
C THR A 7 20.16 -4.84 -5.16
N ASP A 8 20.03 -6.04 -5.74
CA ASP A 8 18.92 -6.36 -6.61
C ASP A 8 17.58 -6.25 -5.89
N ASN A 9 17.51 -6.73 -4.66
CA ASN A 9 16.29 -6.65 -3.88
C ASN A 9 15.92 -5.21 -3.57
N ASN A 10 16.90 -4.40 -3.21
CA ASN A 10 16.66 -2.98 -2.95
C ASN A 10 16.23 -2.26 -4.21
N ASN A 11 16.85 -2.58 -5.35
CA ASN A 11 16.48 -1.98 -6.62
C ASN A 11 15.05 -2.35 -7.02
N ASP A 12 14.68 -3.61 -6.77
CA ASP A 12 13.33 -4.05 -7.11
C ASP A 12 12.28 -3.27 -6.31
N ARG A 13 12.52 -3.11 -5.02
CA ARG A 13 11.59 -2.33 -4.19
C ARG A 13 11.53 -0.89 -4.67
N ALA A 14 12.68 -0.29 -4.93
CA ALA A 14 12.72 1.10 -5.39
C ALA A 14 12.01 1.27 -6.74
N GLU A 15 12.18 0.31 -7.62
CA GLU A 15 11.51 0.36 -8.92
C GLU A 15 9.99 0.26 -8.78
N VAL A 16 9.52 -0.63 -7.92
CA VAL A 16 8.10 -0.78 -7.67
C VAL A 16 7.54 0.49 -7.06
N GLU A 17 8.23 1.03 -6.06
CA GLU A 17 7.78 2.26 -5.40
C GLU A 17 7.69 3.42 -6.38
N GLU A 18 8.68 3.56 -7.25
CA GLU A 18 8.67 4.63 -8.23
C GLU A 18 7.55 4.44 -9.24
N LYS A 19 7.36 3.23 -9.72
CA LYS A 19 6.30 2.95 -10.68
C LYS A 19 4.92 3.20 -10.07
N VAL A 20 4.73 2.78 -8.82
CA VAL A 20 3.47 3.02 -8.13
C VAL A 20 3.26 4.52 -7.95
N ARG A 21 4.30 5.26 -7.57
CA ARG A 21 4.20 6.70 -7.40
C ARG A 21 3.75 7.40 -8.68
N LEU A 22 4.31 6.98 -9.81
CA LEU A 22 3.93 7.55 -11.10
C LEU A 22 2.48 7.22 -11.46
N LEU A 23 2.04 6.01 -11.15
CA LEU A 23 0.65 5.64 -11.40
C LEU A 23 -0.29 6.41 -10.48
N VAL A 24 0.11 6.65 -9.23
CA VAL A 24 -0.66 7.49 -8.34
C VAL A 24 -0.83 8.89 -8.91
N ALA A 25 0.27 9.47 -9.39
CA ALA A 25 0.22 10.80 -9.99
C ALA A 25 -0.79 10.85 -11.12
N GLU A 26 -0.78 9.84 -11.96
CA GLU A 26 -1.73 9.76 -13.09
C GLU A 26 -3.16 9.63 -12.57
N ALA A 27 -3.38 8.77 -11.59
CA ALA A 27 -4.72 8.53 -11.08
C ALA A 27 -5.33 9.76 -10.40
N VAL A 28 -4.51 10.54 -9.69
CA VAL A 28 -5.01 11.74 -9.01
C VAL A 28 -4.90 13.00 -9.86
N GLY A 29 -4.33 12.89 -11.06
CA GLY A 29 -4.24 14.01 -11.98
C GLY A 29 -3.25 15.08 -11.56
N ARG A 30 -2.14 14.70 -10.95
CA ARG A 30 -1.11 15.64 -10.53
C ARG A 30 0.23 15.30 -11.19
N PRO A 31 1.12 16.30 -11.32
CA PRO A 31 2.46 16.02 -11.83
C PRO A 31 3.20 15.06 -10.90
N ALA A 32 4.05 14.23 -11.47
CA ALA A 32 4.82 13.27 -10.66
C ALA A 32 5.62 13.95 -9.56
N ASP A 33 6.14 15.13 -9.83
CA ASP A 33 6.93 15.88 -8.85
C ASP A 33 6.13 16.26 -7.63
N ALA A 34 4.80 16.34 -7.76
CA ALA A 34 3.93 16.74 -6.66
C ALA A 34 3.48 15.57 -5.81
N VAL A 35 3.89 14.35 -6.15
CA VAL A 35 3.46 13.14 -5.45
C VAL A 35 4.63 12.56 -4.68
N ALA A 36 4.61 12.74 -3.35
CA ALA A 36 5.60 12.11 -2.49
C ALA A 36 5.17 10.68 -2.19
N LEU A 37 6.15 9.81 -2.02
CA LEU A 37 5.88 8.40 -1.77
C LEU A 37 5.05 8.19 -0.49
N ASP A 38 5.29 9.02 0.52
CA ASP A 38 4.62 8.89 1.82
C ASP A 38 3.39 9.79 1.96
N ALA A 39 3.02 10.53 0.92
CA ALA A 39 1.86 11.42 1.01
C ALA A 39 0.57 10.60 1.01
N SER A 40 -0.37 10.97 1.86
CA SER A 40 -1.68 10.34 1.89
C SER A 40 -2.42 10.65 0.59
N LEU A 41 -2.94 9.60 -0.04
CA LEU A 41 -3.63 9.77 -1.32
C LEU A 41 -4.88 10.63 -1.16
N VAL A 42 -5.64 10.40 -0.11
CA VAL A 42 -6.88 11.13 0.12
C VAL A 42 -6.64 12.48 0.78
N GLU A 43 -5.87 12.49 1.89
CA GLU A 43 -5.71 13.70 2.68
C GLU A 43 -4.84 14.74 2.01
N GLU A 44 -3.76 14.31 1.38
CA GLU A 44 -2.79 15.25 0.82
C GLU A 44 -2.92 15.41 -0.68
N LEU A 45 -3.29 14.34 -1.39
CA LEU A 45 -3.36 14.39 -2.85
C LEU A 45 -4.77 14.54 -3.39
N GLY A 46 -5.77 14.48 -2.51
CA GLY A 46 -7.15 14.73 -2.90
C GLY A 46 -7.81 13.61 -3.67
N ALA A 47 -7.31 12.37 -3.53
CA ALA A 47 -7.92 11.24 -4.20
C ALA A 47 -9.31 10.97 -3.65
N ASP A 48 -10.24 10.62 -4.54
CA ASP A 48 -11.57 10.19 -4.13
C ASP A 48 -11.73 8.70 -4.46
N SER A 49 -12.93 8.18 -4.25
CA SER A 49 -13.19 6.76 -4.50
C SER A 49 -12.90 6.36 -5.92
N LEU A 50 -13.22 7.24 -6.87
CA LEU A 50 -12.99 6.93 -8.28
C LEU A 50 -11.51 6.90 -8.61
N SER A 51 -10.74 7.85 -8.08
CA SER A 51 -9.31 7.87 -8.27
C SER A 51 -8.66 6.62 -7.70
N LEU A 52 -9.10 6.19 -6.52
CA LEU A 52 -8.56 4.99 -5.89
C LEU A 52 -8.90 3.74 -6.69
N LEU A 53 -10.11 3.67 -7.22
CA LEU A 53 -10.51 2.54 -8.06
C LEU A 53 -9.67 2.51 -9.33
N ASP A 54 -9.47 3.65 -9.97
CA ASP A 54 -8.62 3.74 -11.15
C ASP A 54 -7.21 3.28 -10.83
N LEU A 55 -6.69 3.71 -9.69
CA LEU A 55 -5.34 3.33 -9.28
C LEU A 55 -5.22 1.82 -9.13
N VAL A 56 -6.21 1.19 -8.49
CA VAL A 56 -6.19 -0.26 -8.34
C VAL A 56 -6.15 -0.95 -9.70
N PHE A 57 -6.98 -0.51 -10.64
CA PHE A 57 -6.98 -1.09 -11.98
C PHE A 57 -5.63 -0.88 -12.69
N MET A 58 -5.05 0.30 -12.52
CA MET A 58 -3.76 0.60 -13.14
C MET A 58 -2.66 -0.29 -12.55
N LEU A 59 -2.69 -0.51 -11.25
CA LEU A 59 -1.72 -1.38 -10.60
C LEU A 59 -1.89 -2.83 -11.05
N GLU A 60 -3.13 -3.29 -11.14
CA GLU A 60 -3.39 -4.65 -11.61
C GLU A 60 -2.82 -4.87 -13.00
N ARG A 61 -3.02 -3.90 -13.86
CA ARG A 61 -2.56 -4.02 -15.25
C ARG A 61 -1.05 -3.90 -15.35
N ALA A 62 -0.47 -2.95 -14.62
CA ALA A 62 0.96 -2.68 -14.72
C ALA A 62 1.80 -3.81 -14.17
N PHE A 63 1.32 -4.49 -13.14
CA PHE A 63 2.09 -5.55 -12.46
C PHE A 63 1.53 -6.94 -12.69
N ALA A 64 0.47 -7.06 -13.50
CA ALA A 64 -0.17 -8.35 -13.80
C ALA A 64 -0.59 -9.09 -12.53
N ILE A 65 -1.23 -8.38 -11.63
CA ILE A 65 -1.73 -8.93 -10.37
C ILE A 65 -3.21 -8.60 -10.21
N GLN A 66 -3.84 -9.18 -9.21
CA GLN A 66 -5.20 -8.82 -8.81
C GLN A 66 -5.18 -8.32 -7.39
N ILE A 67 -5.84 -7.19 -7.17
CA ILE A 67 -5.94 -6.60 -5.85
C ILE A 67 -7.41 -6.55 -5.47
N THR A 68 -7.81 -7.42 -4.54
CA THR A 68 -9.18 -7.44 -4.07
C THR A 68 -9.32 -6.60 -2.82
N ARG A 69 -10.56 -6.21 -2.51
CA ARG A 69 -10.83 -5.49 -1.28
C ARG A 69 -10.36 -6.29 -0.06
N GLY A 70 -10.58 -7.59 -0.07
CA GLY A 70 -10.14 -8.43 1.03
C GLY A 70 -8.64 -8.40 1.23
N GLU A 71 -7.88 -8.29 0.16
CA GLU A 71 -6.43 -8.22 0.27
C GLU A 71 -5.96 -6.89 0.82
N ILE A 72 -6.65 -5.82 0.48
CA ILE A 72 -6.35 -4.51 1.06
C ILE A 72 -6.61 -4.55 2.56
N GLU A 73 -7.74 -5.11 2.94
CA GLU A 73 -8.09 -5.23 4.36
C GLU A 73 -7.11 -6.14 5.09
N GLN A 74 -6.69 -7.22 4.45
CA GLN A 74 -5.75 -8.14 5.08
C GLN A 74 -4.38 -7.49 5.29
N THR A 75 -3.95 -6.65 4.35
CA THR A 75 -2.70 -5.92 4.54
C THR A 75 -2.76 -5.07 5.80
N ALA A 76 -3.91 -4.43 6.02
CA ALA A 76 -4.07 -3.58 7.19
C ALA A 76 -4.13 -4.38 8.49
N ARG A 77 -4.84 -5.50 8.50
CA ARG A 77 -5.03 -6.21 9.76
C ARG A 77 -3.98 -7.29 10.03
N GLY A 78 -3.26 -7.72 9.00
CA GLY A 78 -2.24 -8.75 9.18
C GLY A 78 -2.87 -10.08 9.56
N ASP A 79 -2.32 -10.72 10.59
CA ASP A 79 -2.80 -12.02 11.05
C ASP A 79 -3.99 -11.94 12.00
N MET A 80 -4.42 -10.75 12.34
CA MET A 80 -5.56 -10.58 13.24
C MET A 80 -6.87 -10.92 12.55
N SER A 81 -7.81 -11.48 13.32
CA SER A 81 -9.16 -11.66 12.81
C SER A 81 -9.87 -10.30 12.74
N ASP A 82 -10.99 -10.26 12.02
CA ASP A 82 -11.77 -9.03 11.95
C ASP A 82 -12.18 -8.54 13.33
N GLU A 83 -12.55 -9.46 14.20
CA GLU A 83 -12.99 -9.07 15.55
C GLU A 83 -11.84 -8.58 16.41
N GLU A 84 -10.66 -9.14 16.21
CA GLU A 84 -9.50 -8.65 16.96
C GLU A 84 -9.06 -7.28 16.44
N PHE A 85 -9.18 -7.07 15.15
CA PHE A 85 -8.71 -5.85 14.53
C PHE A 85 -9.69 -4.70 14.69
N ALA A 86 -10.96 -4.93 14.43
CA ALA A 86 -11.96 -3.87 14.44
C ALA A 86 -13.31 -4.39 14.94
N PRO A 87 -13.38 -4.71 16.25
CA PRO A 87 -14.67 -5.17 16.81
C PRO A 87 -15.71 -4.08 16.67
N GLY A 88 -16.85 -4.43 16.06
CA GLY A 88 -17.91 -3.46 15.83
C GLY A 88 -17.56 -2.38 14.82
N GLY A 89 -16.50 -2.57 14.04
CA GLY A 89 -16.11 -1.62 13.01
C GLY A 89 -15.15 -0.54 13.44
N THR A 90 -14.86 -0.46 14.74
CA THR A 90 -13.88 0.51 15.26
C THR A 90 -12.57 -0.22 15.55
N ILE A 91 -11.47 0.36 15.10
CA ILE A 91 -10.15 -0.29 15.22
C ILE A 91 -9.77 -0.43 16.70
N SER A 92 -9.36 -1.64 17.09
CA SER A 92 -8.92 -1.90 18.46
C SER A 92 -7.54 -1.31 18.70
N GLU A 93 -7.14 -1.27 19.98
CA GLU A 93 -5.79 -0.81 20.32
C GLU A 93 -4.72 -1.62 19.60
N THR A 94 -4.90 -2.94 19.57
CA THR A 94 -3.97 -3.80 18.85
C THR A 94 -3.97 -3.49 17.37
N GLY A 95 -5.15 -3.24 16.80
CA GLY A 95 -5.27 -2.86 15.40
C GLY A 95 -4.60 -1.53 15.11
N LEU A 96 -4.75 -0.56 16.01
CA LEU A 96 -4.10 0.74 15.84
C LEU A 96 -2.58 0.58 15.86
N SER A 97 -2.06 -0.25 16.77
CA SER A 97 -0.63 -0.52 16.80
C SER A 97 -0.13 -1.15 15.51
N ARG A 98 -0.91 -2.08 14.99
CA ARG A 98 -0.58 -2.72 13.71
C ARG A 98 -0.52 -1.69 12.58
N LEU A 99 -1.50 -0.79 12.53
CA LEU A 99 -1.54 0.23 11.49
C LEU A 99 -0.36 1.20 11.61
N ARG A 100 0.01 1.56 12.83
CA ARG A 100 1.16 2.45 13.02
C ARG A 100 2.46 1.80 12.57
N ALA A 101 2.58 0.49 12.78
CA ALA A 101 3.75 -0.23 12.31
C ALA A 101 3.76 -0.35 10.79
N LEU A 102 2.59 -0.51 10.18
CA LEU A 102 2.48 -0.65 8.74
C LEU A 102 2.68 0.69 8.03
N MET A 103 2.15 1.76 8.60
CA MET A 103 2.15 3.09 7.99
C MET A 103 2.67 4.13 8.98
N PRO A 104 3.97 4.10 9.31
CA PRO A 104 4.49 5.07 10.29
C PRO A 104 4.34 6.51 9.82
N GLU A 105 4.29 6.74 8.52
CA GLU A 105 4.10 8.08 8.00
C GLU A 105 2.70 8.63 8.30
N ALA A 106 1.75 7.75 8.59
CA ALA A 106 0.39 8.15 8.92
C ALA A 106 0.08 8.05 10.41
N ALA A 107 1.10 7.83 11.25
CA ALA A 107 0.88 7.56 12.67
C ALA A 107 0.06 8.63 13.37
N ALA A 108 0.23 9.89 12.99
CA ALA A 108 -0.51 10.98 13.62
C ALA A 108 -2.01 10.90 13.36
N ARG A 109 -2.41 10.21 12.30
CA ARG A 109 -3.82 10.05 11.96
C ARG A 109 -4.40 8.73 12.46
N ILE A 110 -3.56 7.85 12.97
CA ILE A 110 -3.99 6.55 13.48
C ILE A 110 -4.24 6.71 14.97
N ARG A 111 -5.47 7.02 15.33
CA ARG A 111 -5.87 7.35 16.69
C ARG A 111 -7.11 6.58 17.10
N PRO A 112 -7.36 6.45 18.40
CA PRO A 112 -8.58 5.79 18.90
C PRO A 112 -9.82 6.42 18.26
N GLY A 113 -10.77 5.58 17.91
CA GLY A 113 -11.96 6.02 17.21
C GLY A 113 -11.92 5.83 15.71
N LEU A 114 -10.75 5.48 15.18
CA LEU A 114 -10.63 5.21 13.75
C LEU A 114 -11.48 4.00 13.39
N ARG A 115 -12.19 4.10 12.28
CA ARG A 115 -13.06 3.03 11.83
C ARG A 115 -12.44 2.27 10.68
N ALA A 116 -12.80 1.00 10.56
CA ALA A 116 -12.25 0.14 9.50
C ALA A 116 -12.47 0.73 8.11
N GLY A 117 -13.60 1.37 7.89
CA GLY A 117 -13.89 1.97 6.59
C GLY A 117 -13.02 3.17 6.23
N GLN A 118 -12.27 3.69 7.19
CA GLN A 118 -11.42 4.86 6.98
C GLN A 118 -9.96 4.50 6.71
N ILE A 119 -9.63 3.23 6.75
CA ILE A 119 -8.24 2.80 6.62
C ILE A 119 -7.65 3.24 5.28
N LEU A 120 -8.42 3.11 4.21
CA LEU A 120 -7.93 3.44 2.88
C LEU A 120 -7.55 4.91 2.76
N THR A 121 -8.16 5.78 3.57
CA THR A 121 -7.82 7.20 3.55
C THR A 121 -6.42 7.47 4.09
N LEU A 122 -5.83 6.48 4.76
CA LEU A 122 -4.47 6.61 5.29
C LEU A 122 -3.40 6.17 4.30
N PHE A 123 -3.80 5.45 3.27
CA PHE A 123 -2.83 4.81 2.37
C PHE A 123 -2.05 5.85 1.57
N SER A 124 -0.78 5.53 1.34
CA SER A 124 0.11 6.32 0.49
C SER A 124 0.57 5.45 -0.67
N ALA A 125 1.34 6.04 -1.58
CA ALA A 125 1.93 5.27 -2.67
C ALA A 125 2.82 4.17 -2.11
N ARG A 126 3.53 4.44 -1.03
CA ARG A 126 4.37 3.43 -0.39
C ARG A 126 3.54 2.24 0.09
N THR A 127 2.36 2.50 0.64
CA THR A 127 1.48 1.43 1.10
C THR A 127 1.06 0.54 -0.07
N PHE A 128 0.66 1.14 -1.17
CA PHE A 128 0.29 0.37 -2.35
C PHE A 128 1.48 -0.39 -2.93
N ALA A 129 2.67 0.20 -2.87
CA ALA A 129 3.87 -0.51 -3.32
C ALA A 129 4.11 -1.76 -2.48
N SER A 130 3.86 -1.67 -1.18
CA SER A 130 3.99 -2.83 -0.30
C SER A 130 3.00 -3.92 -0.67
N ILE A 131 1.77 -3.54 -1.02
CA ILE A 131 0.77 -4.51 -1.45
C ILE A 131 1.22 -5.18 -2.75
N VAL A 132 1.71 -4.41 -3.69
CA VAL A 132 2.19 -4.95 -4.97
C VAL A 132 3.33 -5.93 -4.74
N LEU A 133 4.28 -5.56 -3.89
CA LEU A 133 5.41 -6.44 -3.62
C LEU A 133 4.98 -7.74 -2.97
N ALA A 134 4.01 -7.66 -2.07
CA ALA A 134 3.50 -8.87 -1.43
C ALA A 134 2.75 -9.75 -2.42
N LYS A 135 2.01 -9.15 -3.33
CA LYS A 135 1.22 -9.91 -4.30
C LYS A 135 2.07 -10.55 -5.38
N ARG A 136 3.06 -9.81 -5.88
CA ARG A 136 3.84 -10.37 -6.97
C ARG A 136 4.90 -11.34 -6.46
N GLY A 137 5.24 -11.28 -5.19
CA GLY A 137 6.25 -12.16 -4.62
C GLY A 137 7.64 -11.88 -5.14
N PRO A 138 8.56 -12.85 -4.99
CA PRO A 138 9.94 -12.66 -5.46
C PRO A 138 9.99 -12.43 -6.96
N LEU A 139 11.06 -11.77 -7.41
CA LEU A 139 11.24 -11.51 -8.82
C LEU A 139 11.15 -12.77 -9.65
N PRO A 140 10.42 -12.71 -10.77
CA PRO A 140 10.27 -13.88 -11.62
C PRO A 140 11.58 -14.36 -12.22
N SER A 141 12.55 -13.50 -12.32
CA SER A 141 13.83 -13.90 -12.88
C SER A 141 14.50 -14.98 -12.07
N SER A 142 14.14 -15.10 -10.84
CA SER A 142 14.74 -16.12 -10.02
C SER A 142 14.40 -17.50 -10.49
N PRO A 143 13.50 -17.71 -11.20
CA PRO A 143 13.37 -18.98 -11.69
C PRO A 143 14.23 -19.40 -12.69
N GLN A 144 14.53 -18.81 -12.37
CA GLN A 144 14.93 -19.16 -13.05
C GLN A 144 15.06 -20.18 -13.11
N SER A 145 14.74 -19.97 -12.65
CA SER A 145 14.62 -20.70 -12.75
C SER A 145 14.45 -21.40 -13.36
N ALA A 146 14.44 -21.25 -13.52
CA ALA A 146 14.17 -22.05 -14.21
C ALA A 146 14.55 -23.12 -14.39
#